data_2493786c1f71fc3183accebb1e1e8be0
#
_entry.id   2493786c1f71fc3183accebb1e1e8be0
#
_cell.length_a   1.000
_cell.length_b   1.000
_cell.length_c   1.000
_cell.angle_alpha   90.00
_cell.angle_beta   90.00
_cell.angle_gamma   90.00
#
_symmetry.space_group_name_H-M   'P 1'
#
loop_
_entity.id
_entity.type
_entity.pdbx_description
1 polymer ?
#
loop_
_entity_poly.entity_id
_entity_poly.type
_entity_poly.pdbx_seq_one_letter_code
_entity_poly.pdbx_strand_id
1 'polypeptide(L)'
;MELIFRITLFIAGVINLLPSVLAFLPDKISKSYGIEIPNENYELLLRHRAILFGIIGGLMIYSAVAKKHYEVSTFIGLISMVSFIVLFFLIGKDINSDLKKVMTIDIVGTVILCIGFILFKLKS
;
A
#
# COMPACT_ATOMS: atom_id res chain seq x y z
N MET A 1 1.54 -10.42 -21.61
CA MET A 1 0.76 -9.98 -20.42
C MET A 1 1.51 -10.11 -19.10
N GLU A 2 2.43 -11.05 -18.99
CA GLU A 2 3.22 -11.17 -17.77
C GLU A 2 4.04 -9.89 -17.49
N LEU A 3 4.66 -9.30 -18.50
CA LEU A 3 5.43 -8.08 -18.29
C LEU A 3 4.55 -6.93 -17.79
N ILE A 4 3.36 -6.78 -18.36
CA ILE A 4 2.42 -5.73 -17.93
C ILE A 4 2.01 -5.97 -16.49
N PHE A 5 1.68 -7.20 -16.14
CA PHE A 5 1.33 -7.57 -14.75
C PHE A 5 2.49 -7.27 -13.79
N ARG A 6 3.71 -7.63 -14.17
CA ARG A 6 4.89 -7.37 -13.34
C ARG A 6 5.10 -5.88 -13.11
N ILE A 7 4.85 -5.06 -14.13
CA ILE A 7 4.93 -3.60 -13.99
C ILE A 7 3.88 -3.11 -13.00
N THR A 8 2.63 -3.60 -13.13
CA THR A 8 1.56 -3.19 -12.19
C THR A 8 1.87 -3.63 -10.78
N LEU A 9 2.39 -4.83 -10.60
CA LEU A 9 2.77 -5.36 -9.28
C LEU A 9 3.91 -4.56 -8.67
N PHE A 10 4.90 -4.19 -9.48
CA PHE A 10 6.01 -3.35 -9.03
C PHE A 10 5.52 -1.97 -8.58
N ILE A 11 4.65 -1.34 -9.37
CA ILE A 11 4.09 -0.03 -9.04
C ILE A 11 3.30 -0.11 -7.73
N ALA A 12 2.43 -1.11 -7.59
CA ALA A 12 1.66 -1.30 -6.36
C ALA A 12 2.58 -1.58 -5.17
N GLY A 13 3.67 -2.30 -5.39
CA GLY A 13 4.67 -2.56 -4.36
C GLY A 13 5.35 -1.28 -3.89
N VAL A 14 5.70 -0.40 -4.82
CA VAL A 14 6.29 0.91 -4.48
C VAL A 14 5.29 1.74 -3.67
N ILE A 15 4.02 1.74 -4.07
CA ILE A 15 2.98 2.46 -3.33
C ILE A 15 2.92 1.99 -1.87
N ASN A 16 3.00 0.68 -1.64
CA ASN A 16 3.00 0.13 -0.28
C ASN A 16 4.32 0.35 0.45
N LEU A 17 5.44 0.38 -0.28
CA LEU A 17 6.76 0.54 0.31
C LEU A 17 7.02 1.97 0.77
N LEU A 18 6.51 2.98 0.06
CA LEU A 18 6.78 4.38 0.37
C LEU A 18 6.50 4.74 1.83
N PRO A 19 5.35 4.34 2.43
CA PRO A 19 5.11 4.66 3.84
C PRO A 19 6.12 4.06 4.81
N SER A 20 6.86 3.02 4.42
CA SER A 20 7.83 2.38 5.31
C SER A 20 8.97 3.31 5.71
N VAL A 21 9.28 4.30 4.87
CA VAL A 21 10.29 5.30 5.18
C VAL A 21 9.94 6.07 6.46
N LEU A 22 8.64 6.23 6.72
CA LEU A 22 8.15 6.94 7.89
C LEU A 22 8.50 6.25 9.21
N ALA A 23 8.81 4.93 9.17
CA ALA A 23 9.26 4.21 10.36
C ALA A 23 10.53 4.80 10.96
N PHE A 24 11.37 5.40 10.10
CA PHE A 24 12.64 5.99 10.50
C PHE A 24 12.58 7.52 10.60
N LEU A 25 11.44 8.11 10.26
CA LEU A 25 11.26 9.56 10.21
C LEU A 25 9.94 9.94 10.90
N PRO A 26 9.86 9.80 12.24
CA PRO A 26 8.59 10.01 12.95
C PRO A 26 8.01 11.42 12.76
N ASP A 27 8.89 12.44 12.59
CA ASP A 27 8.42 13.80 12.34
C ASP A 27 7.69 13.94 11.01
N LYS A 28 8.00 13.08 10.04
CA LYS A 28 7.35 13.08 8.73
C LYS A 28 5.98 12.42 8.74
N ILE A 29 5.70 11.55 9.71
CA ILE A 29 4.39 10.90 9.83
C ILE A 29 3.30 11.96 10.01
N SER A 30 3.53 12.89 10.91
CA SER A 30 2.58 13.98 11.17
C SER A 30 2.31 14.79 9.91
N LYS A 31 3.36 15.16 9.17
CA LYS A 31 3.24 15.95 7.94
C LYS A 31 2.54 15.16 6.83
N SER A 32 2.89 13.88 6.66
CA SER A 32 2.38 13.06 5.54
C SER A 32 0.89 12.78 5.67
N TYR A 33 0.40 12.58 6.89
CA TYR A 33 -1.01 12.26 7.13
C TYR A 33 -1.83 13.44 7.64
N GLY A 34 -1.19 14.59 7.88
CA GLY A 34 -1.88 15.77 8.39
C GLY A 34 -2.49 15.55 9.77
N ILE A 35 -1.81 14.79 10.62
CA ILE A 35 -2.29 14.45 11.97
C ILE A 35 -1.26 14.81 13.01
N GLU A 36 -1.71 15.03 14.24
CA GLU A 36 -0.82 15.17 15.38
C GLU A 36 -0.56 13.79 15.98
N ILE A 37 0.66 13.58 16.47
CA ILE A 37 1.01 12.38 17.21
C ILE A 37 1.04 12.77 18.68
N PRO A 38 -0.05 12.47 19.45
CA PRO A 38 -0.18 13.02 20.79
C PRO A 38 0.77 12.42 21.83
N ASN A 39 1.26 11.20 21.59
CA ASN A 39 2.17 10.56 22.54
C ASN A 39 2.91 9.40 21.90
N GLU A 40 3.82 8.79 22.67
CA GLU A 40 4.66 7.69 22.23
C GLU A 40 3.87 6.44 21.83
N ASN A 41 2.68 6.23 22.42
CA ASN A 41 1.84 5.09 22.08
C ASN A 41 1.38 5.17 20.62
N TYR A 42 0.93 6.34 20.18
CA TYR A 42 0.53 6.55 18.78
C TYR A 42 1.73 6.45 17.84
N GLU A 43 2.87 7.00 18.24
CA GLU A 43 4.09 6.91 17.45
C GLU A 43 4.49 5.45 17.22
N LEU A 44 4.46 4.63 18.26
CA LEU A 44 4.77 3.21 18.17
C LEU A 44 3.87 2.51 17.15
N LEU A 45 2.56 2.74 17.24
CA LEU A 45 1.61 2.09 16.34
C LEU A 45 1.81 2.52 14.89
N LEU A 46 2.03 3.79 14.64
CA LEU A 46 2.22 4.31 13.30
C LEU A 46 3.54 3.84 12.69
N ARG A 47 4.61 3.81 13.48
CA ARG A 47 5.90 3.32 13.00
C ARG A 47 5.86 1.82 12.70
N HIS A 48 5.19 1.04 13.54
CA HIS A 48 5.01 -0.39 13.30
C HIS A 48 4.21 -0.62 12.03
N ARG A 49 3.14 0.15 11.83
CA ARG A 49 2.35 0.10 10.60
C ARG A 49 3.22 0.37 9.36
N ALA A 50 4.10 1.36 9.44
CA ALA A 50 5.01 1.69 8.34
C ALA A 50 5.94 0.53 8.01
N ILE A 51 6.45 -0.17 9.04
CA ILE A 51 7.31 -1.35 8.84
C ILE A 51 6.52 -2.45 8.12
N LEU A 52 5.27 -2.68 8.51
CA LEU A 52 4.43 -3.69 7.86
C LEU A 52 4.20 -3.36 6.38
N PHE A 53 3.99 -2.10 6.04
CA PHE A 53 3.89 -1.68 4.65
C PHE A 53 5.18 -1.94 3.89
N GLY A 54 6.33 -1.77 4.54
CA GLY A 54 7.63 -2.09 3.95
C GLY A 54 7.75 -3.57 3.60
N ILE A 55 7.30 -4.44 4.49
CA ILE A 55 7.32 -5.88 4.26
C ILE A 55 6.41 -6.24 3.08
N ILE A 56 5.20 -5.72 3.05
CA ILE A 56 4.23 -6.00 1.99
C ILE A 56 4.73 -5.48 0.64
N GLY A 57 5.17 -4.22 0.61
CA GLY A 57 5.69 -3.62 -0.61
C GLY A 57 6.94 -4.32 -1.11
N GLY A 58 7.84 -4.68 -0.19
CA GLY A 58 9.05 -5.44 -0.52
C GLY A 58 8.73 -6.79 -1.12
N LEU A 59 7.75 -7.50 -0.58
CA LEU A 59 7.30 -8.79 -1.13
C LEU A 59 6.76 -8.62 -2.56
N MET A 60 5.95 -7.60 -2.78
CA MET A 60 5.38 -7.34 -4.10
C MET A 60 6.46 -7.02 -5.13
N ILE A 61 7.43 -6.19 -4.76
CA ILE A 61 8.55 -5.84 -5.64
C ILE A 61 9.41 -7.06 -5.91
N TYR A 62 9.72 -7.84 -4.86
CA TYR A 62 10.48 -9.07 -5.02
C TYR A 62 9.79 -10.02 -6.00
N SER A 63 8.48 -10.23 -5.85
CA SER A 63 7.71 -11.11 -6.73
C SER A 63 7.74 -10.61 -8.17
N ALA A 64 7.63 -9.30 -8.38
CA ALA A 64 7.66 -8.70 -9.71
C ALA A 64 9.01 -8.89 -10.39
N VAL A 65 10.11 -8.75 -9.65
CA VAL A 65 11.47 -8.88 -10.18
C VAL A 65 11.85 -10.34 -10.36
N ALA A 66 11.60 -11.17 -9.35
CA ALA A 66 12.01 -12.58 -9.33
C ALA A 66 11.07 -13.49 -10.10
N LYS A 67 9.91 -13.01 -10.52
CA LYS A 67 8.90 -13.79 -11.25
C LYS A 67 8.38 -14.97 -10.43
N LYS A 68 8.16 -14.76 -9.13
CA LYS A 68 7.74 -15.80 -8.19
C LYS A 68 6.62 -15.29 -7.30
N HIS A 69 5.79 -16.23 -6.81
CA HIS A 69 4.79 -15.96 -5.78
C HIS A 69 3.79 -14.85 -6.15
N TYR A 70 3.41 -14.81 -7.42
CA TYR A 70 2.52 -13.77 -7.94
C TYR A 70 1.18 -13.73 -7.21
N GLU A 71 0.59 -14.89 -6.96
CA GLU A 71 -0.74 -14.95 -6.35
C GLU A 71 -0.72 -14.47 -4.90
N VAL A 72 0.26 -14.94 -4.13
CA VAL A 72 0.38 -14.57 -2.72
C VAL A 72 0.65 -13.07 -2.59
N SER A 73 1.61 -12.54 -3.34
CA SER A 73 1.96 -11.13 -3.24
C SER A 73 0.85 -10.22 -3.74
N THR A 74 0.15 -10.61 -4.80
CA THR A 74 -1.00 -9.85 -5.30
C THR A 74 -2.11 -9.83 -4.26
N PHE A 75 -2.42 -10.98 -3.68
CA PHE A 75 -3.47 -11.09 -2.67
C PHE A 75 -3.16 -10.25 -1.44
N ILE A 76 -1.94 -10.35 -0.93
CA ILE A 76 -1.52 -9.59 0.24
C ILE A 76 -1.54 -8.08 -0.06
N GLY A 77 -1.06 -7.68 -1.23
CA GLY A 77 -1.06 -6.29 -1.63
C GLY A 77 -2.48 -5.73 -1.77
N LEU A 78 -3.39 -6.50 -2.34
CA LEU A 78 -4.78 -6.10 -2.46
C LEU A 78 -5.45 -5.96 -1.09
N ILE A 79 -5.20 -6.90 -0.19
CA ILE A 79 -5.73 -6.80 1.19
C ILE A 79 -5.22 -5.53 1.85
N SER A 80 -3.94 -5.22 1.70
CA SER A 80 -3.34 -4.02 2.27
C SER A 80 -4.03 -2.75 1.79
N MET A 81 -4.20 -2.61 0.48
CA MET A 81 -4.80 -1.40 -0.10
C MET A 81 -6.30 -1.32 0.14
N VAL A 82 -7.00 -2.42 -0.07
CA VAL A 82 -8.47 -2.46 0.08
C VAL A 82 -8.87 -2.25 1.53
N SER A 83 -8.11 -2.79 2.49
CA SER A 83 -8.43 -2.61 3.90
C SER A 83 -8.40 -1.15 4.31
N PHE A 84 -7.44 -0.38 3.81
CA PHE A 84 -7.40 1.07 4.07
C PHE A 84 -8.63 1.76 3.47
N ILE A 85 -9.00 1.41 2.24
CA ILE A 85 -10.17 1.98 1.57
C ILE A 85 -11.45 1.68 2.35
N VAL A 86 -11.62 0.43 2.77
CA VAL A 86 -12.79 0.00 3.54
C VAL A 86 -12.87 0.75 4.87
N LEU A 87 -11.75 0.84 5.59
CA LEU A 87 -11.71 1.55 6.87
C LEU A 87 -11.98 3.04 6.70
N PHE A 88 -11.48 3.62 5.60
CA PHE A 88 -11.75 5.02 5.29
C PHE A 88 -13.26 5.28 5.21
N PHE A 89 -14.00 4.44 4.51
CA PHE A 89 -15.45 4.60 4.36
C PHE A 89 -16.23 4.21 5.61
N LEU A 90 -15.74 3.25 6.40
CA LEU A 90 -16.40 2.86 7.64
C LEU A 90 -16.30 3.94 8.72
N ILE A 91 -15.14 4.56 8.83
CA ILE A 91 -14.89 5.65 9.78
C ILE A 91 -15.52 6.94 9.27
N GLY A 92 -15.30 7.24 8.02
CA GLY A 92 -16.02 8.14 7.11
C GLY A 92 -16.16 9.60 7.43
N LYS A 93 -16.00 10.05 8.67
CA LYS A 93 -16.27 11.44 9.04
C LYS A 93 -14.98 12.17 9.40
N ASP A 94 -14.89 13.42 8.93
CA ASP A 94 -13.82 14.34 9.31
C ASP A 94 -12.40 13.85 9.00
N ILE A 95 -12.25 13.06 7.92
CA ILE A 95 -10.95 12.61 7.47
C ILE A 95 -10.30 13.74 6.65
N ASN A 96 -9.04 14.07 6.98
CA ASN A 96 -8.35 15.19 6.36
C ASN A 96 -7.98 14.91 4.89
N SER A 97 -7.60 15.99 4.17
CA SER A 97 -7.28 15.90 2.75
C SER A 97 -6.02 15.07 2.46
N ASP A 98 -5.07 15.03 3.38
CA ASP A 98 -3.86 14.23 3.18
C ASP A 98 -4.16 12.74 3.19
N LEU A 99 -5.04 12.29 4.08
CA LEU A 99 -5.47 10.89 4.11
C LEU A 99 -6.37 10.55 2.93
N LYS A 100 -7.15 11.53 2.43
CA LYS A 100 -7.93 11.33 1.19
C LYS A 100 -7.00 11.11 -0.01
N LYS A 101 -5.84 11.76 -0.05
CA LYS A 101 -4.85 11.52 -1.09
C LYS A 101 -4.30 10.11 -1.01
N VAL A 102 -4.00 9.62 0.20
CA VAL A 102 -3.53 8.24 0.40
C VAL A 102 -4.58 7.26 -0.08
N MET A 103 -5.84 7.49 0.26
CA MET A 103 -6.95 6.64 -0.19
C MET A 103 -7.06 6.62 -1.71
N THR A 104 -6.93 7.78 -2.36
CA THR A 104 -6.97 7.87 -3.82
C THR A 104 -5.84 7.08 -4.46
N ILE A 105 -4.63 7.17 -3.91
CA ILE A 105 -3.47 6.42 -4.39
C ILE A 105 -3.72 4.92 -4.23
N ASP A 106 -4.29 4.49 -3.12
CA ASP A 106 -4.62 3.08 -2.89
C ASP A 106 -5.70 2.58 -3.86
N ILE A 107 -6.69 3.40 -4.18
CA ILE A 107 -7.71 3.04 -5.18
C ILE A 107 -7.05 2.85 -6.55
N VAL A 108 -6.21 3.78 -6.96
CA VAL A 108 -5.50 3.69 -8.25
C VAL A 108 -4.63 2.44 -8.28
N GLY A 109 -3.88 2.19 -7.22
CA GLY A 109 -3.03 0.99 -7.13
C GLY A 109 -3.85 -0.30 -7.19
N THR A 110 -4.98 -0.33 -6.50
CA THR A 110 -5.88 -1.50 -6.50
C THR A 110 -6.43 -1.76 -7.89
N VAL A 111 -6.91 -0.73 -8.57
CA VAL A 111 -7.48 -0.88 -9.92
C VAL A 111 -6.42 -1.37 -10.90
N ILE A 112 -5.24 -0.75 -10.88
CA ILE A 112 -4.15 -1.11 -11.78
C ILE A 112 -3.73 -2.57 -11.54
N LEU A 113 -3.55 -2.95 -10.28
CA LEU A 113 -3.11 -4.31 -9.94
C LEU A 113 -4.18 -5.34 -10.31
N CYS A 114 -5.46 -5.06 -10.05
CA CYS A 114 -6.54 -5.96 -10.41
C CYS A 114 -6.61 -6.16 -11.91
N ILE A 115 -6.52 -5.10 -12.70
CA ILE A 115 -6.56 -5.18 -14.16
C ILE A 115 -5.35 -6.00 -14.64
N GLY A 116 -4.16 -5.70 -14.15
CA GLY A 116 -2.95 -6.43 -14.54
C GLY A 116 -3.03 -7.91 -14.22
N PHE A 117 -3.51 -8.25 -13.03
CA PHE A 117 -3.64 -9.65 -12.61
C PHE A 117 -4.67 -10.40 -13.43
N ILE A 118 -5.84 -9.79 -13.67
CA ILE A 118 -6.91 -10.40 -14.46
C ILE A 118 -6.42 -10.66 -15.89
N LEU A 119 -5.79 -9.67 -16.52
CA LEU A 119 -5.27 -9.84 -17.88
C LEU A 119 -4.20 -10.92 -17.95
N PHE A 120 -3.33 -10.97 -16.94
CA PHE A 120 -2.31 -12.00 -16.87
C PHE A 120 -2.92 -13.41 -16.79
N LYS A 121 -3.94 -13.59 -15.93
CA LYS A 121 -4.61 -14.88 -15.77
C LYS A 121 -5.41 -15.29 -17.00
N LEU A 122 -6.05 -14.34 -17.68
CA LEU A 122 -6.83 -14.64 -18.87
C LEU A 122 -5.95 -15.02 -20.06
N LYS A 123 -4.71 -14.53 -20.12
CA LYS A 123 -3.78 -14.80 -21.21
C LYS A 123 -2.83 -15.97 -20.94
N SER A 124 -2.82 -16.48 -19.72
CA SER A 124 -1.93 -17.60 -19.37
C SER A 124 -2.54 -18.98 -19.66
#